data_790e74e170250f98fa93eac7ab896110
#
_entry.id   790e74e170250f98fa93eac7ab896110
#
_cell.length_a   1.000
_cell.length_b   1.000
_cell.length_c   1.000
_cell.angle_alpha   90.00
_cell.angle_beta   90.00
_cell.angle_gamma   90.00
#
_symmetry.space_group_name_H-M   'P 1'
#
loop_
_entity.id
_entity.type
_entity.pdbx_description
1 polymer ?
#
loop_
_entity_poly.entity_id
_entity_poly.type
_entity_poly.pdbx_seq_one_letter_code
_entity_poly.pdbx_strand_id
1 'polypeptide(L)'
;MKTSQRQADLQHVMHMRLFQNVAASNLSQLLKGFRTCELEAGEILLSPFKRNQYLYLLLEGQLKVYLGSLDNQAASTLEAGECAGEVSCIDNQPPSAYVVATTASVVLRLHRKALLALFSQSPQ
;
A
#
# COMPACT_ATOMS: atom_id res chain seq x y z
N MET A 1 8.45 6.58 -9.25
CA MET A 1 7.35 6.94 -8.33
C MET A 1 7.61 8.30 -7.74
N LYS A 2 6.67 9.20 -7.85
CA LYS A 2 6.80 10.55 -7.31
C LYS A 2 6.01 10.65 -6.01
N THR A 3 6.63 11.18 -4.96
CA THR A 3 6.00 11.33 -3.65
C THR A 3 5.62 12.78 -3.42
N SER A 4 4.36 12.98 -3.03
CA SER A 4 3.81 14.30 -2.70
C SER A 4 3.84 14.53 -1.20
N GLN A 5 3.84 15.80 -0.79
CA GLN A 5 3.69 16.15 0.62
C GLN A 5 2.22 16.18 1.06
N ARG A 6 1.28 15.97 0.14
CA ARG A 6 -0.14 16.00 0.45
C ARG A 6 -0.49 14.86 1.42
N GLN A 7 -1.24 15.20 2.46
CA GLN A 7 -1.70 14.22 3.43
C GLN A 7 -2.85 13.39 2.87
N ALA A 8 -2.98 12.18 3.41
CA ALA A 8 -4.08 11.30 3.06
C ALA A 8 -5.41 11.81 3.61
N ASP A 9 -6.47 11.50 2.90
CA ASP A 9 -7.83 11.74 3.38
C ASP A 9 -8.19 10.65 4.38
N LEU A 10 -8.75 11.05 5.53
CA LEU A 10 -9.18 10.12 6.57
C LEU A 10 -10.16 9.08 6.03
N GLN A 11 -11.07 9.49 5.14
CA GLN A 11 -12.05 8.55 4.58
C GLN A 11 -11.41 7.41 3.81
N HIS A 12 -10.35 7.69 3.06
CA HIS A 12 -9.64 6.64 2.33
C HIS A 12 -9.05 5.61 3.29
N VAL A 13 -8.46 6.08 4.39
CA VAL A 13 -7.82 5.19 5.35
C VAL A 13 -8.85 4.39 6.14
N MET A 14 -9.98 5.01 6.51
CA MET A 14 -11.03 4.35 7.28
C MET A 14 -11.67 3.18 6.54
N HIS A 15 -11.66 3.22 5.21
CA HIS A 15 -12.25 2.15 4.41
C HIS A 15 -11.31 0.95 4.22
N MET A 16 -10.06 1.06 4.65
CA MET A 16 -9.13 -0.06 4.57
C MET A 16 -9.50 -1.12 5.60
N ARG A 17 -9.62 -2.37 5.14
CA ARG A 17 -9.95 -3.50 6.03
C ARG A 17 -9.01 -3.59 7.22
N LEU A 18 -7.75 -3.30 7.00
CA LEU A 18 -6.71 -3.41 8.00
C LEU A 18 -6.99 -2.53 9.22
N PHE A 19 -7.72 -1.43 9.04
CA PHE A 19 -7.96 -0.43 10.09
C PHE A 19 -9.39 -0.41 10.61
N GLN A 20 -10.23 -1.38 10.26
CA GLN A 20 -11.65 -1.35 10.63
C GLN A 20 -11.89 -1.35 12.14
N ASN A 21 -11.00 -1.97 12.90
CA ASN A 21 -11.14 -2.06 14.36
C ASN A 21 -10.23 -1.10 15.10
N VAL A 22 -9.68 -0.11 14.43
CA VAL A 22 -8.76 0.85 15.03
C VAL A 22 -9.54 2.12 15.42
N ALA A 23 -9.26 2.65 16.61
CA ALA A 23 -9.92 3.86 17.09
C ALA A 23 -9.63 5.05 16.17
N ALA A 24 -10.62 5.91 15.97
CA ALA A 24 -10.50 7.08 15.08
C ALA A 24 -9.34 7.99 15.46
N SER A 25 -9.07 8.15 16.77
CA SER A 25 -7.95 8.98 17.22
C SER A 25 -6.60 8.41 16.77
N ASN A 26 -6.45 7.09 16.78
CA ASN A 26 -5.23 6.43 16.32
C ASN A 26 -5.09 6.55 14.81
N LEU A 27 -6.19 6.45 14.06
CA LEU A 27 -6.18 6.64 12.62
C LEU A 27 -5.80 8.06 12.24
N SER A 28 -6.26 9.05 13.00
CA SER A 28 -5.92 10.45 12.73
C SER A 28 -4.43 10.69 12.84
N GLN A 29 -3.76 10.08 13.82
CA GLN A 29 -2.32 10.17 13.95
C GLN A 29 -1.61 9.44 12.80
N LEU A 30 -2.14 8.28 12.43
CA LEU A 30 -1.57 7.46 11.35
C LEU A 30 -1.60 8.21 10.01
N LEU A 31 -2.66 9.00 9.78
CA LEU A 31 -2.80 9.78 8.55
C LEU A 31 -1.59 10.67 8.29
N LYS A 32 -0.96 11.17 9.32
CA LYS A 32 0.20 12.05 9.18
C LYS A 32 1.40 11.32 8.56
N GLY A 33 1.44 10.01 8.68
CA GLY A 33 2.50 9.18 8.12
C GLY A 33 2.27 8.76 6.68
N PHE A 34 1.04 8.87 6.19
CA PHE A 34 0.75 8.55 4.79
C PHE A 34 1.24 9.62 3.85
N ARG A 35 1.76 9.21 2.70
CA ARG A 35 2.17 10.11 1.63
C ARG A 35 1.57 9.65 0.33
N THR A 36 1.24 10.61 -0.52
CA THR A 36 0.72 10.34 -1.85
C THR A 36 1.88 10.10 -2.81
N CYS A 37 1.77 9.06 -3.61
CA CYS A 37 2.77 8.73 -4.63
C CYS A 37 2.09 8.55 -5.97
N GLU A 38 2.73 9.04 -7.03
CA GLU A 38 2.25 8.88 -8.39
C GLU A 38 3.09 7.84 -9.11
N LEU A 39 2.41 6.93 -9.81
CA LEU A 39 3.04 5.89 -10.61
C LEU A 39 2.71 6.12 -12.07
N GLU A 40 3.71 5.96 -12.93
CA GLU A 40 3.49 5.92 -14.36
C GLU A 40 3.07 4.51 -14.79
N ALA A 41 2.37 4.43 -15.91
CA ALA A 41 2.03 3.12 -16.49
C ALA A 41 3.32 2.34 -16.72
N GLY A 42 3.33 1.09 -16.28
CA GLY A 42 4.48 0.21 -16.39
C GLY A 42 5.45 0.23 -15.22
N GLU A 43 5.27 1.15 -14.26
CA GLU A 43 6.14 1.17 -13.07
C GLU A 43 5.87 -0.04 -12.18
N ILE A 44 6.95 -0.64 -11.68
CA ILE A 44 6.86 -1.75 -10.73
C ILE A 44 6.82 -1.17 -9.33
N LEU A 45 5.73 -1.44 -8.62
CA LEU A 45 5.56 -0.99 -7.24
C LEU A 45 6.20 -1.96 -6.26
N LEU A 46 5.99 -3.26 -6.46
CA LEU A 46 6.54 -4.32 -5.62
C LEU A 46 7.20 -5.38 -6.48
N SER A 47 8.28 -5.97 -5.96
CA SER A 47 9.05 -6.98 -6.66
C SER A 47 9.53 -8.05 -5.66
N PRO A 48 9.55 -9.34 -6.04
CA PRO A 48 10.08 -10.39 -5.17
C PRO A 48 11.57 -10.25 -4.85
N PHE A 49 12.27 -9.37 -5.53
CA PHE A 49 13.71 -9.19 -5.33
C PHE A 49 14.09 -8.11 -4.34
N LYS A 50 13.09 -7.39 -3.80
CA LYS A 50 13.33 -6.31 -2.85
C LYS A 50 12.38 -6.42 -1.67
N ARG A 51 12.91 -6.19 -0.47
CA ARG A 51 12.06 -6.08 0.72
C ARG A 51 11.13 -4.89 0.57
N ASN A 52 9.92 -5.05 1.06
CA ASN A 52 8.92 -4.00 1.02
C ASN A 52 8.82 -3.33 2.39
N GLN A 53 9.03 -2.01 2.40
CA GLN A 53 8.99 -1.21 3.62
C GLN A 53 7.66 -0.47 3.81
N TYR A 54 6.71 -0.62 2.88
CA TYR A 54 5.52 0.22 2.85
C TYR A 54 4.25 -0.57 2.65
N LEU A 55 3.18 -0.08 3.29
CA LEU A 55 1.81 -0.43 2.96
C LEU A 55 1.31 0.57 1.91
N TYR A 56 0.69 0.08 0.86
CA TYR A 56 0.15 0.92 -0.21
C TYR A 56 -1.36 0.78 -0.30
N LEU A 57 -2.05 1.92 -0.45
CA LEU A 57 -3.48 1.98 -0.73
C LEU A 57 -3.66 2.62 -2.11
N LEU A 58 -4.33 1.91 -3.02
CA LEU A 58 -4.59 2.45 -4.35
C LEU A 58 -5.77 3.43 -4.29
N LEU A 59 -5.52 4.67 -4.71
CA LEU A 59 -6.56 5.71 -4.77
C LEU A 59 -7.14 5.84 -6.17
N GLU A 60 -6.30 5.81 -7.19
CA GLU A 60 -6.72 5.98 -8.59
C GLU A 60 -5.86 5.10 -9.47
N GLY A 61 -6.43 4.61 -10.54
CA GLY A 61 -5.72 3.80 -11.51
C GLY A 61 -5.95 2.33 -11.31
N GLN A 62 -4.99 1.53 -11.74
CA GLN A 62 -5.11 0.08 -11.70
C GLN A 62 -3.73 -0.55 -11.55
N LEU A 63 -3.63 -1.52 -10.65
CA LEU A 63 -2.42 -2.31 -10.46
C LEU A 63 -2.71 -3.76 -10.81
N LYS A 64 -1.72 -4.46 -11.37
CA LYS A 64 -1.82 -5.89 -11.62
C LYS A 64 -0.76 -6.65 -10.86
N VAL A 65 -1.12 -7.84 -10.42
CA VAL A 65 -0.28 -8.73 -9.62
C VAL A 65 0.15 -9.89 -10.49
N TYR A 66 1.47 -10.14 -10.56
CA TYR A 66 2.06 -11.22 -11.35
C TYR A 66 2.83 -12.15 -10.44
N LEU A 67 2.47 -13.43 -10.45
CA LEU A 67 3.15 -14.45 -9.67
C LEU A 67 4.30 -15.04 -10.49
N GLY A 68 5.48 -15.09 -9.90
CA GLY A 68 6.64 -15.72 -10.52
C GLY A 68 7.35 -14.85 -11.54
N SER A 69 6.68 -14.45 -12.61
CA SER A 69 7.30 -13.72 -13.71
C SER A 69 6.34 -12.71 -14.30
N LEU A 70 6.88 -11.59 -14.78
CA LEU A 70 6.09 -10.57 -15.49
C LEU A 70 5.63 -11.06 -16.87
N ASP A 71 6.20 -12.16 -17.37
CA ASP A 71 5.77 -12.75 -18.64
C ASP A 71 4.52 -13.60 -18.50
N ASN A 72 4.13 -13.92 -17.27
CA ASN A 72 2.92 -14.67 -17.00
C ASN A 72 1.68 -13.79 -17.16
N GLN A 73 0.51 -14.42 -17.18
CA GLN A 73 -0.73 -13.67 -17.06
C GLN A 73 -0.83 -13.12 -15.65
N ALA A 74 -1.47 -11.97 -15.51
CA ALA A 74 -1.70 -11.39 -14.21
C ALA A 74 -2.59 -12.32 -13.38
N ALA A 75 -2.17 -12.55 -12.12
CA ALA A 75 -2.93 -13.40 -11.20
C ALA A 75 -4.16 -12.67 -10.67
N SER A 76 -4.08 -11.35 -10.52
CA SER A 76 -5.18 -10.53 -10.05
C SER A 76 -4.97 -9.08 -10.45
N THR A 77 -6.02 -8.29 -10.29
CA THR A 77 -6.02 -6.85 -10.55
C THR A 77 -6.50 -6.15 -9.29
N LEU A 78 -5.80 -5.08 -8.91
CA LEU A 78 -6.19 -4.25 -7.78
C LEU A 78 -6.86 -2.99 -8.30
N GLU A 79 -7.99 -2.67 -7.70
CA GLU A 79 -8.77 -1.49 -8.02
C GLU A 79 -8.70 -0.47 -6.88
N ALA A 80 -9.17 0.75 -7.14
CA ALA A 80 -9.18 1.80 -6.13
C ALA A 80 -9.85 1.32 -4.84
N GLY A 81 -9.23 1.60 -3.71
CA GLY A 81 -9.68 1.17 -2.39
C GLY A 81 -8.99 -0.09 -1.88
N GLU A 82 -8.25 -0.78 -2.73
CA GLU A 82 -7.55 -2.01 -2.33
C GLU A 82 -6.10 -1.72 -1.93
N CYS A 83 -5.55 -2.59 -1.08
CA CYS A 83 -4.21 -2.45 -0.55
C CYS A 83 -3.23 -3.38 -1.25
N ALA A 84 -1.95 -3.00 -1.23
CA ALA A 84 -0.86 -3.85 -1.67
C ALA A 84 0.26 -3.80 -0.65
N GLY A 85 0.93 -4.93 -0.45
CA GLY A 85 2.14 -4.99 0.35
C GLY A 85 1.93 -5.10 1.85
N GLU A 86 0.70 -5.36 2.34
CA GLU A 86 0.45 -5.43 3.77
C GLU A 86 1.22 -6.56 4.45
N VAL A 87 1.27 -7.74 3.84
CA VAL A 87 1.95 -8.88 4.45
C VAL A 87 3.46 -8.68 4.46
N SER A 88 4.03 -8.35 3.30
CA SER A 88 5.49 -8.17 3.18
C SER A 88 5.98 -6.97 3.99
N CYS A 89 5.15 -5.95 4.14
CA CYS A 89 5.45 -4.79 4.98
C CYS A 89 5.56 -5.19 6.46
N ILE A 90 4.61 -6.00 6.93
CA ILE A 90 4.56 -6.39 8.34
C ILE A 90 5.69 -7.36 8.69
N ASP A 91 5.93 -8.39 7.87
CA ASP A 91 6.95 -9.40 8.17
C ASP A 91 8.34 -9.02 7.68
N ASN A 92 8.48 -7.88 7.00
CA ASN A 92 9.76 -7.35 6.52
C ASN A 92 10.47 -8.31 5.58
N GLN A 93 9.70 -9.00 4.74
CA GLN A 93 10.22 -9.93 3.75
C GLN A 93 9.94 -9.42 2.34
N PRO A 94 10.65 -9.92 1.32
CA PRO A 94 10.29 -9.59 -0.05
C PRO A 94 8.86 -10.04 -0.36
N PRO A 95 8.13 -9.29 -1.19
CA PRO A 95 6.81 -9.73 -1.63
C PRO A 95 6.88 -11.05 -2.40
N SER A 96 5.77 -11.77 -2.45
CA SER A 96 5.68 -13.03 -3.20
C SER A 96 5.38 -12.80 -4.69
N ALA A 97 5.10 -11.57 -5.08
CA ALA A 97 4.67 -11.26 -6.44
C ALA A 97 5.17 -9.88 -6.87
N TYR A 98 5.13 -9.66 -8.19
CA TYR A 98 5.26 -8.31 -8.75
C TYR A 98 3.92 -7.61 -8.69
N VAL A 99 3.94 -6.31 -8.38
CA VAL A 99 2.77 -5.44 -8.50
C VAL A 99 3.17 -4.28 -9.40
N VAL A 100 2.43 -4.11 -10.49
CA VAL A 100 2.78 -3.18 -11.57
C VAL A 100 1.60 -2.27 -11.88
N ALA A 101 1.85 -0.98 -12.04
CA ALA A 101 0.82 -0.04 -12.49
C ALA A 101 0.56 -0.27 -13.98
N THR A 102 -0.68 -0.56 -14.35
CA THR A 102 -1.05 -0.73 -15.76
C THR A 102 -1.44 0.58 -16.42
N THR A 103 -1.86 1.54 -15.62
CA THR A 103 -2.17 2.90 -16.04
C THR A 103 -1.48 3.85 -15.09
N ALA A 104 -1.47 5.13 -15.43
CA ALA A 104 -1.05 6.15 -14.46
C ALA A 104 -1.90 5.99 -13.21
N SER A 105 -1.27 5.87 -12.06
CA SER A 105 -1.94 5.51 -10.82
C SER A 105 -1.48 6.40 -9.67
N VAL A 106 -2.33 6.52 -8.67
CA VAL A 106 -2.02 7.26 -7.44
C VAL A 106 -2.22 6.32 -6.27
N VAL A 107 -1.20 6.21 -5.42
CA VAL A 107 -1.27 5.39 -4.21
C VAL A 107 -0.91 6.23 -2.99
N LEU A 108 -1.43 5.84 -1.84
CA LEU A 108 -0.93 6.30 -0.55
C LEU A 108 0.05 5.26 -0.04
N ARG A 109 1.14 5.72 0.57
CA ARG A 109 2.09 4.78 1.21
C ARG A 109 2.30 5.14 2.67
N LEU A 110 2.47 4.11 3.48
CA LEU A 110 2.76 4.24 4.90
C LEU A 110 3.94 3.35 5.24
N HIS A 111 4.96 3.90 5.91
CA HIS A 111 6.13 3.13 6.29
C HIS A 111 5.76 2.09 7.36
N ARG A 112 6.39 0.91 7.28
CA ARG A 112 6.10 -0.20 8.18
C ARG A 112 6.27 0.17 9.67
N LYS A 113 7.20 1.05 10.00
CA LYS A 113 7.41 1.46 11.39
C LYS A 113 6.19 2.14 11.97
N ALA A 114 5.52 3.00 11.20
CA ALA A 114 4.30 3.66 11.64
C ALA A 114 3.17 2.66 11.81
N LEU A 115 3.05 1.71 10.88
CA LEU A 115 2.03 0.67 10.95
C LEU A 115 2.22 -0.23 12.18
N LEU A 116 3.45 -0.66 12.43
CA LEU A 116 3.76 -1.51 13.58
C LEU A 116 3.55 -0.79 14.90
N ALA A 117 3.88 0.50 14.94
CA ALA A 117 3.63 1.31 16.14
C ALA A 117 2.15 1.38 16.46
N LEU A 118 1.30 1.49 15.43
CA LEU A 118 -0.15 1.48 15.61
C LEU A 118 -0.62 0.18 16.27
N PHE A 119 -0.16 -0.96 15.75
CA PHE A 119 -0.55 -2.25 16.28
C PHE A 119 -0.12 -2.46 17.73
N SER A 120 1.06 -1.96 18.10
CA SER A 120 1.54 -2.11 19.48
C SER A 120 0.82 -1.17 20.45
N GLN A 121 0.22 -0.10 19.97
CA GLN A 121 -0.52 0.87 20.79
C GLN A 121 -1.99 0.51 20.94
N SER A 122 -2.52 -0.33 20.07
CA SER A 122 -3.93 -0.70 20.11
C SER A 122 -4.14 -1.88 21.05
N PRO A 123 -4.83 -1.66 22.18
CA PRO A 123 -5.15 -2.78 23.08
C PRO A 123 -6.11 -3.74 22.39
N GLN A 124 -5.86 -4.99 22.60
CA GLN A 124 -6.71 -6.04 22.06
C GLN A 124 -7.94 -6.25 22.95
#